data_3e9e612aea46368b230f59963cd6bf3c
#
_entry.id   3e9e612aea46368b230f59963cd6bf3c
#
_cell.length_a   1.000
_cell.length_b   1.000
_cell.length_c   1.000
_cell.angle_alpha   90.00
_cell.angle_beta   90.00
_cell.angle_gamma   90.00
#
_symmetry.space_group_name_H-M   'P 1'
#
loop_
_entity.id
_entity.type
_entity.pdbx_description
1 polymer ?
#
loop_
_entity_poly.entity_id
_entity_poly.type
_entity_poly.pdbx_seq_one_letter_code
_entity_poly.pdbx_strand_id
1 'polypeptide(L)'
;MDNCDIEWFALETNRDHFVIFETASKYCISVKIGHGKTDWFQIGKGVRQGCILSPCLFNFYVEYIMRNTGLEETQAGIKIARRNINNLRYACDTTLMAESDKELKSLLMKVKEESEKVGLKLNIQKTKIMASCPITSWEIDGETVETVSDLIFLGFKITADGDCSHEIKRRLLLGRKVMTNLDSIFKSRDITLLTKVRLIKVMIFPVVMYGCESLTVKKAEHQRIDAFELWCWRRLLRVPWTARRSNQSVLNIHWKD
;
A
#
# COMPACT_ATOMS: atom_id res chain seq x y z
N MET A 1 2.59 5.51 -37.55
CA MET A 1 2.38 4.52 -36.46
C MET A 1 3.49 3.51 -36.62
N ASP A 2 4.65 3.86 -36.11
CA ASP A 2 5.83 3.01 -36.27
C ASP A 2 5.86 2.06 -35.09
N ASN A 3 5.80 0.78 -35.42
CA ASN A 3 5.92 -0.33 -34.50
C ASN A 3 7.26 -0.21 -33.79
N CYS A 4 7.25 0.04 -32.48
CA CYS A 4 8.38 -0.32 -31.65
C CYS A 4 8.34 -1.83 -31.48
N ASP A 5 9.08 -2.53 -32.33
CA ASP A 5 9.34 -3.96 -32.16
C ASP A 5 10.14 -4.12 -30.86
N ILE A 6 9.49 -4.70 -29.86
CA ILE A 6 10.10 -5.10 -28.61
C ILE A 6 10.69 -6.48 -28.87
N GLU A 7 11.99 -6.55 -29.10
CA GLU A 7 12.68 -7.83 -29.08
C GLU A 7 12.63 -8.43 -27.68
N TRP A 8 12.00 -9.58 -27.58
CA TRP A 8 11.88 -10.36 -26.36
C TRP A 8 13.12 -11.24 -26.20
N PHE A 9 13.90 -11.01 -25.18
CA PHE A 9 14.94 -11.95 -24.79
C PHE A 9 14.42 -12.88 -23.71
N ALA A 10 14.54 -14.19 -23.97
CA ALA A 10 14.21 -15.21 -22.98
C ALA A 10 15.18 -15.13 -21.81
N LEU A 11 14.64 -15.10 -20.60
CA LEU A 11 15.40 -15.20 -19.37
C LEU A 11 15.77 -16.67 -19.17
N GLU A 12 16.98 -17.06 -19.53
CA GLU A 12 17.56 -18.31 -19.05
C GLU A 12 17.95 -18.17 -17.59
N THR A 13 17.18 -18.81 -16.72
CA THR A 13 17.48 -18.89 -15.29
C THR A 13 18.47 -20.03 -15.06
N ASN A 14 19.76 -19.72 -15.04
CA ASN A 14 20.71 -20.59 -14.37
C ASN A 14 20.62 -20.33 -12.86
N ARG A 15 20.62 -21.39 -12.05
CA ARG A 15 20.28 -21.34 -10.62
C ARG A 15 21.13 -20.40 -9.75
N ASP A 16 22.23 -19.88 -10.26
CA ASP A 16 23.21 -19.14 -9.46
C ASP A 16 23.51 -17.71 -9.92
N HIS A 17 22.92 -17.21 -11.03
CA HIS A 17 23.17 -15.85 -11.51
C HIS A 17 21.93 -15.27 -12.17
N PHE A 18 21.30 -14.31 -11.51
CA PHE A 18 20.35 -13.42 -12.16
C PHE A 18 21.13 -12.42 -13.01
N VAL A 19 21.14 -12.61 -14.31
CA VAL A 19 21.64 -11.58 -15.22
C VAL A 19 20.57 -10.50 -15.32
N ILE A 20 20.77 -9.39 -14.65
CA ILE A 20 19.98 -8.18 -14.88
C ILE A 20 20.45 -7.63 -16.23
N PHE A 21 19.63 -7.82 -17.25
CA PHE A 21 19.93 -7.27 -18.56
C PHE A 21 19.95 -5.74 -18.50
N GLU A 22 21.04 -5.15 -18.89
CA GLU A 22 21.08 -3.77 -19.36
C GLU A 22 20.31 -3.65 -20.68
N THR A 23 19.01 -3.90 -20.65
CA THR A 23 18.16 -3.86 -21.84
C THR A 23 17.76 -2.45 -22.25
N ALA A 24 18.31 -1.43 -21.59
CA ALA A 24 17.93 -0.06 -21.87
C ALA A 24 18.86 0.68 -22.83
N SER A 25 19.89 0.05 -23.36
CA SER A 25 21.01 0.79 -23.98
C SER A 25 20.73 1.40 -25.36
N LYS A 26 19.53 1.29 -25.94
CA LYS A 26 19.27 1.83 -27.28
C LYS A 26 17.86 2.40 -27.54
N TYR A 27 17.05 2.64 -26.53
CA TYR A 27 15.74 3.22 -26.79
C TYR A 27 15.81 4.74 -26.75
N CYS A 28 15.49 5.35 -27.89
CA CYS A 28 15.22 6.79 -27.96
C CYS A 28 13.73 7.01 -27.73
N ILE A 29 13.38 7.95 -26.88
CA ILE A 29 12.00 8.39 -26.65
C ILE A 29 11.86 9.87 -26.94
N SER A 30 10.68 10.28 -27.37
CA SER A 30 10.25 11.68 -27.35
C SER A 30 9.02 11.79 -26.47
N VAL A 31 8.91 12.84 -25.69
CA VAL A 31 7.79 13.09 -24.79
C VAL A 31 6.90 14.15 -25.39
N LYS A 32 5.60 13.91 -25.45
CA LYS A 32 4.61 14.90 -25.85
C LYS A 32 4.24 15.78 -24.65
N ILE A 33 4.51 17.08 -24.75
CA ILE A 33 4.21 18.07 -23.72
C ILE A 33 3.22 19.08 -24.29
N GLY A 34 1.96 19.02 -23.90
CA GLY A 34 0.92 19.89 -24.44
C GLY A 34 0.81 19.81 -25.96
N HIS A 35 1.11 20.91 -26.67
CA HIS A 35 1.08 21.00 -28.14
C HIS A 35 2.43 20.70 -28.81
N GLY A 36 3.50 20.43 -28.04
CA GLY A 36 4.84 20.15 -28.55
C GLY A 36 5.31 18.73 -28.28
N LYS A 37 6.42 18.35 -28.92
CA LYS A 37 7.19 17.14 -28.62
C LYS A 37 8.61 17.54 -28.30
N THR A 38 9.24 16.81 -27.37
CA THR A 38 10.69 16.93 -27.15
C THR A 38 11.44 16.34 -28.33
N ASP A 39 12.72 16.70 -28.48
CA ASP A 39 13.63 15.95 -29.32
C ASP A 39 13.78 14.52 -28.80
N TRP A 40 14.22 13.63 -29.68
CA TRP A 40 14.49 12.26 -29.31
C TRP A 40 15.71 12.20 -28.38
N PHE A 41 15.57 11.58 -27.23
CA PHE A 41 16.68 11.35 -26.30
C PHE A 41 16.79 9.88 -25.91
N GLN A 42 18.01 9.45 -25.66
CA GLN A 42 18.33 8.06 -25.33
C GLN A 42 18.06 7.79 -23.84
N ILE A 43 17.40 6.66 -23.53
CA ILE A 43 17.24 6.17 -22.17
C ILE A 43 18.44 5.29 -21.84
N GLY A 44 19.23 5.70 -20.84
CA GLY A 44 20.40 4.95 -20.41
C GLY A 44 20.08 3.82 -19.44
N LYS A 45 19.13 4.02 -18.51
CA LYS A 45 18.75 3.05 -17.46
C LYS A 45 17.29 3.21 -17.09
N GLY A 46 16.66 2.13 -16.63
CA GLY A 46 15.31 2.12 -16.09
C GLY A 46 14.31 1.32 -16.91
N VAL A 47 13.06 1.32 -16.45
CA VAL A 47 11.94 0.64 -17.09
C VAL A 47 10.87 1.66 -17.46
N ARG A 48 10.17 1.42 -18.59
CA ARG A 48 9.15 2.35 -19.07
C ARG A 48 7.92 2.30 -18.17
N GLN A 49 7.49 3.46 -17.66
CA GLN A 49 6.23 3.59 -16.95
C GLN A 49 5.05 3.22 -17.84
N GLY A 50 4.13 2.38 -17.32
CA GLY A 50 2.97 1.88 -18.07
C GLY A 50 3.22 0.66 -18.95
N CYS A 51 4.45 0.15 -19.05
CA CYS A 51 4.72 -1.13 -19.68
C CYS A 51 4.28 -2.28 -18.76
N ILE A 52 3.65 -3.31 -19.32
CA ILE A 52 3.16 -4.49 -18.58
C ILE A 52 4.29 -5.22 -17.83
N LEU A 53 5.48 -5.26 -18.39
CA LEU A 53 6.64 -5.94 -17.80
C LEU A 53 7.37 -5.13 -16.75
N SER A 54 7.22 -3.81 -16.74
CA SER A 54 7.99 -2.94 -15.83
C SER A 54 7.82 -3.29 -14.36
N PRO A 55 6.62 -3.59 -13.83
CA PRO A 55 6.47 -4.02 -12.44
C PRO A 55 7.20 -5.33 -12.12
N CYS A 56 7.14 -6.31 -13.03
CA CYS A 56 7.82 -7.58 -12.84
C CYS A 56 9.35 -7.40 -12.83
N LEU A 57 9.89 -6.66 -13.80
CA LEU A 57 11.33 -6.36 -13.88
C LEU A 57 11.82 -5.61 -12.65
N PHE A 58 11.04 -4.62 -12.19
CA PHE A 58 11.37 -3.88 -10.98
C PHE A 58 11.37 -4.79 -9.74
N ASN A 59 10.39 -5.68 -9.61
CA ASN A 59 10.32 -6.62 -8.49
C ASN A 59 11.51 -7.59 -8.49
N PHE A 60 11.93 -8.09 -9.66
CA PHE A 60 13.15 -8.91 -9.76
C PHE A 60 14.40 -8.14 -9.36
N TYR A 61 14.47 -6.87 -9.73
CA TYR A 61 15.58 -6.00 -9.38
C TYR A 61 15.68 -5.75 -7.87
N VAL A 62 14.57 -5.44 -7.25
CA VAL A 62 14.48 -5.28 -5.79
C VAL A 62 14.80 -6.59 -5.07
N GLU A 63 14.32 -7.72 -5.57
CA GLU A 63 14.60 -9.03 -5.00
C GLU A 63 16.10 -9.38 -5.07
N TYR A 64 16.75 -9.07 -6.19
CA TYR A 64 18.20 -9.22 -6.32
C TYR A 64 18.96 -8.41 -5.28
N ILE A 65 18.62 -7.13 -5.11
CA ILE A 65 19.22 -6.27 -4.09
C ILE A 65 19.06 -6.91 -2.71
N MET A 66 17.83 -7.28 -2.35
CA MET A 66 17.53 -7.78 -1.01
C MET A 66 18.18 -9.13 -0.70
N ARG A 67 18.37 -10.00 -1.68
CA ARG A 67 19.15 -11.24 -1.52
C ARG A 67 20.61 -10.95 -1.23
N ASN A 68 21.22 -9.99 -1.93
CA ASN A 68 22.62 -9.61 -1.73
C ASN A 68 22.87 -8.92 -0.38
N THR A 69 21.84 -8.36 0.26
CA THR A 69 21.97 -7.79 1.61
C THR A 69 22.19 -8.83 2.70
N GLY A 70 21.89 -10.11 2.45
CA GLY A 70 21.99 -11.19 3.44
C GLY A 70 21.05 -11.00 4.62
N LEU A 71 19.94 -10.27 4.47
CA LEU A 71 18.99 -10.02 5.57
C LEU A 71 18.35 -11.31 6.10
N GLU A 72 18.17 -12.31 5.25
CA GLU A 72 17.58 -13.59 5.63
C GLU A 72 18.50 -14.38 6.59
N GLU A 73 19.80 -14.17 6.52
CA GLU A 73 20.80 -14.83 7.37
C GLU A 73 21.01 -14.09 8.69
N THR A 74 20.48 -12.87 8.84
CA THR A 74 20.66 -12.07 10.06
C THR A 74 19.69 -12.53 11.14
N GLN A 75 20.16 -12.53 12.41
CA GLN A 75 19.30 -12.75 13.57
C GLN A 75 18.50 -11.49 13.94
N ALA A 76 18.83 -10.34 13.38
CA ALA A 76 18.11 -9.09 13.59
C ALA A 76 16.70 -9.19 13.02
N GLY A 77 15.72 -8.60 13.72
CA GLY A 77 14.32 -8.64 13.34
C GLY A 77 13.39 -8.87 14.51
N ILE A 78 12.11 -8.99 14.22
CA ILE A 78 11.06 -9.26 15.21
C ILE A 78 10.62 -10.72 15.09
N LYS A 79 10.56 -11.43 16.22
CA LYS A 79 10.13 -12.84 16.25
C LYS A 79 8.60 -12.94 16.31
N ILE A 80 7.98 -13.41 15.23
CA ILE A 80 6.55 -13.66 15.15
C ILE A 80 6.32 -15.14 14.85
N ALA A 81 5.59 -15.85 15.72
CA ALA A 81 5.28 -17.27 15.55
C ALA A 81 6.51 -18.15 15.22
N ARG A 82 7.61 -17.94 15.93
CA ARG A 82 8.92 -18.61 15.76
C ARG A 82 9.65 -18.28 14.43
N ARG A 83 9.17 -17.33 13.66
CA ARG A 83 9.85 -16.82 12.46
C ARG A 83 10.45 -15.47 12.78
N ASN A 84 11.66 -15.24 12.30
CA ASN A 84 12.29 -13.92 12.37
C ASN A 84 11.85 -13.12 11.14
N ILE A 85 11.23 -11.96 11.38
CA ILE A 85 10.78 -11.05 10.33
C ILE A 85 11.53 -9.74 10.51
N ASN A 86 12.37 -9.41 9.55
CA ASN A 86 13.17 -8.18 9.56
C ASN A 86 12.84 -7.21 8.44
N ASN A 87 12.06 -7.64 7.45
CA ASN A 87 11.59 -6.77 6.38
C ASN A 87 10.22 -7.20 5.84
N LEU A 88 9.47 -6.21 5.37
CA LEU A 88 8.26 -6.38 4.56
C LEU A 88 8.40 -5.51 3.32
N ARG A 89 8.03 -6.03 2.15
CA ARG A 89 8.24 -5.36 0.86
C ARG A 89 7.00 -5.38 0.00
N TYR A 90 6.76 -4.26 -0.63
CA TYR A 90 5.75 -4.12 -1.66
C TYR A 90 6.24 -3.12 -2.72
N ALA A 91 6.60 -3.60 -3.90
CA ALA A 91 7.26 -2.83 -4.95
C ALA A 91 8.50 -2.07 -4.39
N CYS A 92 8.48 -0.73 -4.43
CA CYS A 92 9.55 0.11 -3.87
C CYS A 92 9.40 0.42 -2.37
N ASP A 93 8.23 0.14 -1.77
CA ASP A 93 8.01 0.37 -0.36
C ASP A 93 8.61 -0.78 0.46
N THR A 94 9.60 -0.47 1.28
CA THR A 94 10.28 -1.43 2.13
C THR A 94 10.17 -0.97 3.58
N THR A 95 9.69 -1.86 4.44
CA THR A 95 9.71 -1.66 5.90
C THR A 95 10.75 -2.60 6.50
N LEU A 96 11.70 -2.04 7.22
CA LEU A 96 12.67 -2.80 8.01
C LEU A 96 12.21 -2.84 9.46
N MET A 97 12.41 -3.97 10.13
CA MET A 97 12.01 -4.20 11.51
C MET A 97 13.18 -4.77 12.33
N ALA A 98 13.37 -4.27 13.54
CA ALA A 98 14.36 -4.75 14.48
C ALA A 98 13.91 -4.49 15.92
N GLU A 99 14.49 -5.21 16.87
CA GLU A 99 14.24 -5.01 18.31
C GLU A 99 15.03 -3.84 18.90
N SER A 100 16.09 -3.36 18.21
CA SER A 100 16.91 -2.23 18.65
C SER A 100 17.24 -1.27 17.51
N ASP A 101 17.53 -0.02 17.88
CA ASP A 101 17.96 1.05 16.97
C ASP A 101 19.25 0.70 16.23
N LYS A 102 20.20 0.07 16.90
CA LYS A 102 21.49 -0.34 16.33
C LYS A 102 21.31 -1.42 15.27
N GLU A 103 20.46 -2.42 15.54
CA GLU A 103 20.13 -3.45 14.57
C GLU A 103 19.41 -2.86 13.37
N LEU A 104 18.41 -1.99 13.59
CA LEU A 104 17.70 -1.32 12.52
C LEU A 104 18.64 -0.51 11.62
N LYS A 105 19.58 0.23 12.22
CA LYS A 105 20.59 0.98 11.48
C LYS A 105 21.50 0.07 10.67
N SER A 106 21.93 -1.06 11.23
CA SER A 106 22.74 -2.06 10.51
C SER A 106 21.99 -2.64 9.30
N LEU A 107 20.70 -3.00 9.47
CA LEU A 107 19.87 -3.50 8.37
C LEU A 107 19.73 -2.45 7.28
N LEU A 108 19.42 -1.20 7.65
CA LEU A 108 19.25 -0.11 6.71
C LEU A 108 20.52 0.19 5.91
N MET A 109 21.67 0.22 6.57
CA MET A 109 22.94 0.48 5.89
C MET A 109 23.29 -0.61 4.87
N LYS A 110 23.03 -1.88 5.18
CA LYS A 110 23.19 -2.99 4.21
C LYS A 110 22.30 -2.80 2.97
N VAL A 111 21.01 -2.48 3.19
CA VAL A 111 20.08 -2.24 2.09
C VAL A 111 20.53 -1.05 1.25
N LYS A 112 20.97 0.03 1.90
CA LYS A 112 21.48 1.22 1.23
C LYS A 112 22.71 0.91 0.36
N GLU A 113 23.71 0.25 0.90
CA GLU A 113 24.93 -0.11 0.19
C GLU A 113 24.65 -0.97 -1.05
N GLU A 114 23.83 -2.01 -0.91
CA GLU A 114 23.47 -2.87 -2.04
C GLU A 114 22.61 -2.13 -3.09
N SER A 115 21.74 -1.25 -2.64
CA SER A 115 20.93 -0.42 -3.55
C SER A 115 21.78 0.57 -4.34
N GLU A 116 22.77 1.19 -3.71
CA GLU A 116 23.70 2.14 -4.35
C GLU A 116 24.59 1.49 -5.40
N LYS A 117 25.04 0.25 -5.18
CA LYS A 117 25.81 -0.53 -6.16
C LYS A 117 25.10 -0.68 -7.49
N VAL A 118 23.78 -0.74 -7.46
CA VAL A 118 22.93 -0.91 -8.63
C VAL A 118 22.26 0.41 -9.08
N GLY A 119 22.65 1.53 -8.50
CA GLY A 119 22.20 2.87 -8.88
C GLY A 119 20.87 3.31 -8.32
N LEU A 120 20.31 2.61 -7.32
CA LEU A 120 19.16 3.07 -6.54
C LEU A 120 19.64 3.82 -5.30
N LYS A 121 19.04 4.98 -5.04
CA LYS A 121 19.34 5.79 -3.85
C LYS A 121 18.18 5.77 -2.88
N LEU A 122 18.51 5.64 -1.60
CA LEU A 122 17.54 5.79 -0.53
C LEU A 122 17.02 7.25 -0.50
N ASN A 123 15.71 7.41 -0.46
CA ASN A 123 15.09 8.72 -0.31
C ASN A 123 14.91 9.02 1.18
N ILE A 124 15.87 9.72 1.78
CA ILE A 124 15.88 10.02 3.21
C ILE A 124 14.69 10.86 3.63
N GLN A 125 14.24 11.81 2.79
CA GLN A 125 13.09 12.66 3.09
C GLN A 125 11.76 11.89 3.16
N LYS A 126 11.65 10.76 2.45
CA LYS A 126 10.47 9.88 2.51
C LYS A 126 10.63 8.76 3.54
N THR A 127 11.84 8.51 3.99
CA THR A 127 12.12 7.50 5.00
C THR A 127 11.65 8.00 6.37
N LYS A 128 10.92 7.16 7.09
CA LYS A 128 10.40 7.49 8.42
C LYS A 128 10.73 6.38 9.38
N ILE A 129 10.97 6.76 10.63
CA ILE A 129 11.22 5.81 11.71
C ILE A 129 10.09 5.90 12.71
N MET A 130 9.60 4.74 13.11
CA MET A 130 8.60 4.60 14.16
C MET A 130 9.13 3.61 15.19
N ALA A 131 9.06 3.96 16.46
CA ALA A 131 9.44 3.09 17.56
C ALA A 131 8.42 3.16 18.69
N SER A 132 8.34 2.08 19.47
CA SER A 132 7.50 2.03 20.68
C SER A 132 8.10 2.83 21.83
N CYS A 133 9.42 3.10 21.80
CA CYS A 133 10.12 3.93 22.77
C CYS A 133 10.57 5.25 22.13
N PRO A 134 10.70 6.34 22.90
CA PRO A 134 11.17 7.61 22.37
C PRO A 134 12.61 7.47 21.80
N ILE A 135 12.78 7.85 20.53
CA ILE A 135 14.10 7.98 19.88
C ILE A 135 14.42 9.46 19.83
N THR A 136 15.61 9.85 20.29
CA THR A 136 16.01 11.25 20.39
C THR A 136 16.39 11.87 19.05
N SER A 137 17.13 11.15 18.23
CA SER A 137 17.47 11.55 16.85
C SER A 137 18.01 10.35 16.08
N TRP A 138 17.76 10.35 14.78
CA TRP A 138 18.29 9.34 13.88
C TRP A 138 18.85 9.99 12.62
N GLU A 139 20.08 9.64 12.27
CA GLU A 139 20.80 10.25 11.16
C GLU A 139 21.34 9.17 10.22
N ILE A 140 21.21 9.45 8.92
CA ILE A 140 21.78 8.66 7.82
C ILE A 140 22.62 9.64 7.01
N ASP A 141 23.92 9.39 6.87
CA ASP A 141 24.86 10.23 6.12
C ASP A 141 24.84 11.72 6.51
N GLY A 142 24.58 12.03 7.78
CA GLY A 142 24.47 13.41 8.27
C GLY A 142 23.13 14.07 8.02
N GLU A 143 22.17 13.38 7.39
CA GLU A 143 20.79 13.86 7.26
C GLU A 143 19.90 13.23 8.34
N THR A 144 19.08 14.07 8.99
CA THR A 144 18.15 13.62 10.03
C THR A 144 16.94 12.94 9.40
N VAL A 145 16.62 11.74 9.91
CA VAL A 145 15.41 11.00 9.51
C VAL A 145 14.24 11.37 10.40
N GLU A 146 13.08 11.59 9.80
CA GLU A 146 11.86 11.94 10.52
C GLU A 146 11.40 10.79 11.42
N THR A 147 11.31 11.06 12.74
CA THR A 147 10.73 10.14 13.71
C THR A 147 9.24 10.44 13.87
N VAL A 148 8.39 9.43 13.68
CA VAL A 148 6.94 9.58 13.67
C VAL A 148 6.26 8.67 14.69
N SER A 149 5.13 9.12 15.24
CA SER A 149 4.25 8.30 16.10
C SER A 149 3.27 7.44 15.30
N ASP A 150 3.05 7.80 14.05
CA ASP A 150 2.20 7.05 13.12
C ASP A 150 2.69 7.21 11.68
N LEU A 151 2.40 6.21 10.85
CA LEU A 151 2.70 6.23 9.42
C LEU A 151 1.59 5.54 8.63
N ILE A 152 1.53 5.85 7.34
CA ILE A 152 0.65 5.14 6.41
C ILE A 152 1.50 4.20 5.56
N PHE A 153 1.31 2.89 5.75
CA PHE A 153 1.93 1.85 4.95
C PHE A 153 0.87 1.09 4.15
N LEU A 154 1.05 1.00 2.84
CA LEU A 154 0.08 0.40 1.90
C LEU A 154 -1.36 0.92 2.08
N GLY A 155 -1.50 2.21 2.37
CA GLY A 155 -2.80 2.82 2.61
C GLY A 155 -3.42 2.52 3.97
N PHE A 156 -2.70 1.87 4.88
CA PHE A 156 -3.12 1.54 6.24
C PHE A 156 -2.35 2.38 7.25
N LYS A 157 -3.05 2.98 8.21
CA LYS A 157 -2.43 3.78 9.28
C LYS A 157 -1.97 2.88 10.42
N ILE A 158 -0.66 2.84 10.63
CA ILE A 158 -0.01 2.12 11.74
C ILE A 158 0.43 3.16 12.77
N THR A 159 0.22 2.87 14.06
CA THR A 159 0.61 3.70 15.20
C THR A 159 1.63 2.99 16.06
N ALA A 160 2.53 3.73 16.69
CA ALA A 160 3.60 3.17 17.51
C ALA A 160 3.09 2.41 18.76
N ASP A 161 1.89 2.76 19.26
CA ASP A 161 1.21 2.08 20.36
C ASP A 161 0.42 0.84 19.94
N GLY A 162 0.35 0.55 18.63
CA GLY A 162 -0.42 -0.57 18.08
C GLY A 162 -1.95 -0.42 18.19
N ASP A 163 -2.48 0.78 18.52
CA ASP A 163 -3.93 0.98 18.63
C ASP A 163 -4.58 1.18 17.26
N CYS A 164 -5.39 0.21 16.86
CA CYS A 164 -6.11 0.23 15.58
C CYS A 164 -7.32 1.19 15.54
N SER A 165 -7.72 1.77 16.68
CA SER A 165 -8.91 2.64 16.77
C SER A 165 -8.83 3.85 15.84
N HIS A 166 -7.63 4.41 15.65
CA HIS A 166 -7.41 5.54 14.76
C HIS A 166 -7.64 5.16 13.29
N GLU A 167 -7.14 4.00 12.87
CA GLU A 167 -7.35 3.52 11.50
C GLU A 167 -8.83 3.18 11.26
N ILE A 168 -9.48 2.48 12.18
CA ILE A 168 -10.90 2.14 12.06
C ILE A 168 -11.75 3.42 11.92
N LYS A 169 -11.53 4.44 12.76
CA LYS A 169 -12.20 5.74 12.63
C LYS A 169 -11.96 6.38 11.26
N ARG A 170 -10.71 6.36 10.78
CA ARG A 170 -10.33 6.90 9.47
C ARG A 170 -11.06 6.18 8.35
N ARG A 171 -11.12 4.85 8.38
CA ARG A 171 -11.82 4.02 7.40
C ARG A 171 -13.32 4.28 7.40
N LEU A 172 -13.94 4.39 8.55
CA LEU A 172 -15.35 4.75 8.66
C LEU A 172 -15.64 6.13 8.05
N LEU A 173 -14.76 7.11 8.23
CA LEU A 173 -14.90 8.42 7.59
C LEU A 173 -14.77 8.34 6.07
N LEU A 174 -13.81 7.55 5.55
CA LEU A 174 -13.67 7.31 4.12
C LEU A 174 -14.92 6.62 3.55
N GLY A 175 -15.44 5.60 4.22
CA GLY A 175 -16.69 4.93 3.83
C GLY A 175 -17.87 5.89 3.78
N ARG A 176 -17.99 6.81 4.78
CA ARG A 176 -19.02 7.87 4.76
C ARG A 176 -18.85 8.81 3.57
N LYS A 177 -17.62 9.19 3.23
CA LYS A 177 -17.33 10.04 2.06
C LYS A 177 -17.75 9.35 0.77
N VAL A 178 -17.41 8.06 0.58
CA VAL A 178 -17.82 7.28 -0.60
C VAL A 178 -19.34 7.17 -0.68
N MET A 179 -20.01 6.86 0.44
CA MET A 179 -21.48 6.79 0.50
C MET A 179 -22.13 8.11 0.13
N THR A 180 -21.53 9.25 0.53
CA THR A 180 -22.03 10.58 0.18
C THR A 180 -21.81 10.91 -1.30
N ASN A 181 -20.66 10.55 -1.86
CA ASN A 181 -20.36 10.75 -3.27
C ASN A 181 -21.31 9.96 -4.19
N LEU A 182 -21.83 8.81 -3.73
CA LEU A 182 -22.79 7.99 -4.44
C LEU A 182 -24.26 8.37 -4.17
N ASP A 183 -24.53 9.44 -3.44
CA ASP A 183 -25.87 9.82 -3.00
C ASP A 183 -26.84 10.07 -4.17
N SER A 184 -26.37 10.61 -5.28
CA SER A 184 -27.17 10.78 -6.51
C SER A 184 -27.66 9.44 -7.07
N ILE A 185 -26.80 8.43 -7.08
CA ILE A 185 -27.13 7.06 -7.53
C ILE A 185 -28.13 6.42 -6.57
N PHE A 186 -27.92 6.55 -5.26
CA PHE A 186 -28.84 5.99 -4.27
C PHE A 186 -30.20 6.68 -4.28
N LYS A 187 -30.28 7.94 -4.69
CA LYS A 187 -31.54 8.69 -4.83
C LYS A 187 -32.26 8.43 -6.13
N SER A 188 -31.59 7.98 -7.21
CA SER A 188 -32.23 7.70 -8.50
C SER A 188 -33.34 6.67 -8.35
N ARG A 189 -34.46 6.86 -9.07
CA ARG A 189 -35.57 5.92 -9.15
C ARG A 189 -35.35 4.83 -10.23
N ASP A 190 -34.48 5.11 -11.19
CA ASP A 190 -34.22 4.22 -12.34
C ASP A 190 -33.30 3.04 -11.96
N ILE A 191 -32.64 3.12 -10.81
CA ILE A 191 -31.73 2.09 -10.32
C ILE A 191 -32.46 1.24 -9.27
N THR A 192 -32.46 -0.08 -9.49
CA THR A 192 -33.14 -1.03 -8.61
C THR A 192 -32.48 -1.08 -7.23
N LEU A 193 -33.27 -1.46 -6.21
CA LEU A 193 -32.75 -1.61 -4.84
C LEU A 193 -31.61 -2.63 -4.78
N LEU A 194 -31.75 -3.75 -5.48
CA LEU A 194 -30.74 -4.80 -5.55
C LEU A 194 -29.39 -4.28 -6.07
N THR A 195 -29.40 -3.47 -7.12
CA THR A 195 -28.19 -2.84 -7.66
C THR A 195 -27.55 -1.90 -6.64
N LYS A 196 -28.35 -1.11 -5.93
CA LYS A 196 -27.88 -0.21 -4.88
C LYS A 196 -27.24 -0.96 -3.70
N VAL A 197 -27.84 -2.09 -3.30
CA VAL A 197 -27.28 -2.98 -2.27
C VAL A 197 -25.92 -3.53 -2.72
N ARG A 198 -25.83 -3.99 -3.97
CA ARG A 198 -24.55 -4.47 -4.54
C ARG A 198 -23.48 -3.37 -4.54
N LEU A 199 -23.84 -2.14 -4.89
CA LEU A 199 -22.90 -1.00 -4.86
C LEU A 199 -22.36 -0.75 -3.45
N ILE A 200 -23.19 -0.81 -2.42
CA ILE A 200 -22.72 -0.68 -1.02
C ILE A 200 -21.73 -1.80 -0.69
N LYS A 201 -22.09 -3.05 -1.01
CA LYS A 201 -21.25 -4.21 -0.72
C LYS A 201 -19.90 -4.19 -1.46
N VAL A 202 -19.87 -3.69 -2.69
CA VAL A 202 -18.67 -3.73 -3.54
C VAL A 202 -17.81 -2.46 -3.42
N MET A 203 -18.41 -1.30 -3.17
CA MET A 203 -17.69 -0.03 -3.19
C MET A 203 -17.46 0.57 -1.81
N ILE A 204 -18.34 0.34 -0.85
CA ILE A 204 -18.27 0.99 0.47
C ILE A 204 -17.64 0.07 1.52
N PHE A 205 -18.13 -1.16 1.65
CA PHE A 205 -17.61 -2.08 2.65
C PHE A 205 -16.13 -2.44 2.45
N PRO A 206 -15.62 -2.66 1.22
CA PRO A 206 -14.19 -2.90 1.04
C PRO A 206 -13.31 -1.73 1.44
N VAL A 207 -13.78 -0.48 1.32
CA VAL A 207 -13.05 0.70 1.80
C VAL A 207 -12.95 0.70 3.33
N VAL A 208 -14.03 0.32 4.02
CA VAL A 208 -14.08 0.28 5.48
C VAL A 208 -13.32 -0.90 6.05
N MET A 209 -13.45 -2.07 5.43
CA MET A 209 -12.86 -3.33 5.91
C MET A 209 -11.44 -3.58 5.43
N TYR A 210 -10.87 -2.68 4.63
CA TYR A 210 -9.50 -2.83 4.11
C TYR A 210 -8.50 -2.93 5.26
N GLY A 211 -7.73 -4.03 5.28
CA GLY A 211 -6.70 -4.30 6.29
C GLY A 211 -7.25 -4.76 7.65
N CYS A 212 -8.58 -4.87 7.82
CA CYS A 212 -9.17 -5.32 9.09
C CYS A 212 -8.79 -6.77 9.44
N GLU A 213 -8.43 -7.59 8.46
CA GLU A 213 -7.95 -8.96 8.65
C GLU A 213 -6.65 -9.03 9.44
N SER A 214 -5.85 -7.97 9.41
CA SER A 214 -4.57 -7.87 10.13
C SER A 214 -4.71 -7.25 11.52
N LEU A 215 -5.93 -6.85 11.93
CA LEU A 215 -6.15 -6.10 13.16
C LEU A 215 -6.75 -6.96 14.28
N THR A 216 -6.28 -6.72 15.49
CA THR A 216 -6.99 -7.15 16.69
C THR A 216 -8.07 -6.12 17.03
N VAL A 217 -9.30 -6.33 16.50
CA VAL A 217 -10.40 -5.40 16.67
C VAL A 217 -11.02 -5.55 18.06
N LYS A 218 -11.02 -4.47 18.84
CA LYS A 218 -11.64 -4.41 20.16
C LYS A 218 -13.18 -4.41 20.04
N LYS A 219 -13.89 -4.89 21.06
CA LYS A 219 -15.37 -4.91 21.10
C LYS A 219 -16.01 -3.55 20.78
N ALA A 220 -15.43 -2.47 21.29
CA ALA A 220 -15.92 -1.12 21.03
C ALA A 220 -15.82 -0.72 19.56
N GLU A 221 -14.79 -1.20 18.86
CA GLU A 221 -14.60 -0.93 17.44
C GLU A 221 -15.56 -1.77 16.58
N HIS A 222 -15.85 -3.02 16.96
CA HIS A 222 -16.92 -3.79 16.33
C HIS A 222 -18.25 -3.05 16.38
N GLN A 223 -18.62 -2.52 17.54
CA GLN A 223 -19.85 -1.74 17.69
C GLN A 223 -19.89 -0.51 16.77
N ARG A 224 -18.74 0.13 16.52
CA ARG A 224 -18.65 1.28 15.59
C ARG A 224 -18.84 0.84 14.15
N ILE A 225 -18.28 -0.30 13.76
CA ILE A 225 -18.43 -0.88 12.42
C ILE A 225 -19.90 -1.27 12.20
N ASP A 226 -20.53 -1.94 13.16
CA ASP A 226 -21.94 -2.34 13.10
C ASP A 226 -22.86 -1.10 13.00
N ALA A 227 -22.55 -0.05 13.77
CA ALA A 227 -23.30 1.20 13.71
C ALA A 227 -23.15 1.90 12.34
N PHE A 228 -21.98 1.80 11.72
CA PHE A 228 -21.74 2.31 10.37
C PHE A 228 -22.52 1.51 9.32
N GLU A 229 -22.51 0.19 9.40
CA GLU A 229 -23.30 -0.67 8.53
C GLU A 229 -24.78 -0.30 8.58
N LEU A 230 -25.32 -0.22 9.79
CA LEU A 230 -26.71 0.17 10.01
C LEU A 230 -27.00 1.58 9.46
N TRP A 231 -26.07 2.52 9.60
CA TRP A 231 -26.19 3.86 9.02
C TRP A 231 -26.26 3.81 7.48
N CYS A 232 -25.46 2.96 6.82
CA CYS A 232 -25.51 2.77 5.36
C CYS A 232 -26.88 2.26 4.92
N TRP A 233 -27.41 1.23 5.60
CA TRP A 233 -28.70 0.66 5.26
C TRP A 233 -29.86 1.62 5.52
N ARG A 234 -29.87 2.34 6.64
CA ARG A 234 -30.86 3.37 6.93
C ARG A 234 -30.87 4.48 5.88
N ARG A 235 -29.68 4.92 5.43
CA ARG A 235 -29.54 5.93 4.39
C ARG A 235 -30.05 5.43 3.04
N LEU A 236 -29.71 4.21 2.66
CA LEU A 236 -30.20 3.58 1.43
C LEU A 236 -31.72 3.46 1.41
N LEU A 237 -32.29 2.96 2.50
CA LEU A 237 -33.73 2.72 2.64
C LEU A 237 -34.52 4.00 2.99
N ARG A 238 -33.84 5.14 3.15
CA ARG A 238 -34.44 6.42 3.56
C ARG A 238 -35.24 6.33 4.87
N VAL A 239 -34.76 5.49 5.80
CA VAL A 239 -35.37 5.35 7.13
C VAL A 239 -34.73 6.37 8.06
N PRO A 240 -35.42 7.44 8.46
CA PRO A 240 -34.87 8.43 9.36
C PRO A 240 -34.58 7.79 10.73
N TRP A 241 -33.63 8.38 11.46
CA TRP A 241 -33.26 7.90 12.79
C TRP A 241 -34.46 7.93 13.76
N THR A 242 -35.35 8.89 13.56
CA THR A 242 -36.58 9.08 14.38
C THR A 242 -37.68 8.04 14.08
N ALA A 243 -37.56 7.28 13.00
CA ALA A 243 -38.50 6.20 12.71
C ALA A 243 -38.38 5.09 13.76
N ARG A 244 -39.50 4.67 14.31
CA ARG A 244 -39.59 3.59 15.32
C ARG A 244 -39.38 2.18 14.69
N ARG A 245 -38.35 2.03 13.87
CA ARG A 245 -37.95 0.73 13.29
C ARG A 245 -36.75 0.18 14.04
N SER A 246 -36.87 -1.08 14.48
CA SER A 246 -35.75 -1.77 15.13
C SER A 246 -34.58 -1.96 14.14
N ASN A 247 -33.35 -2.02 14.65
CA ASN A 247 -32.16 -2.27 13.86
C ASN A 247 -32.28 -3.59 13.08
N GLN A 248 -32.82 -4.64 13.72
CA GLN A 248 -33.05 -5.94 13.11
C GLN A 248 -34.03 -5.86 11.93
N SER A 249 -35.07 -5.03 12.03
CA SER A 249 -36.00 -4.86 10.90
C SER A 249 -35.36 -4.16 9.69
N VAL A 250 -34.37 -3.30 9.92
CA VAL A 250 -33.62 -2.63 8.85
C VAL A 250 -32.64 -3.61 8.21
N LEU A 251 -31.94 -4.42 9.01
CA LEU A 251 -31.01 -5.42 8.54
C LEU A 251 -31.70 -6.56 7.74
N ASN A 252 -32.89 -6.96 8.13
CA ASN A 252 -33.61 -8.06 7.45
C ASN A 252 -34.21 -7.69 6.08
N ILE A 253 -34.29 -6.39 5.73
CA ILE A 253 -34.85 -5.96 4.44
C ILE A 253 -33.92 -6.31 3.28
N HIS A 254 -32.63 -6.33 3.48
CA HIS A 254 -31.65 -6.57 2.40
C HIS A 254 -31.27 -8.05 2.22
N TRP A 255 -31.83 -8.97 3.03
CA TRP A 255 -31.60 -10.42 2.93
C TRP A 255 -32.78 -11.17 2.28
N LYS A 256 -33.85 -10.48 1.89
CA LYS A 256 -35.09 -11.12 1.41
C LYS A 256 -35.16 -11.27 -0.11
N ASP A 257 -34.07 -11.00 -0.87
CA ASP A 257 -34.04 -11.18 -2.33
C ASP A 257 -32.82 -12.00 -2.75
#